data_92575d2504f7050c603387f4bbe35ed4
#
_entry.id   92575d2504f7050c603387f4bbe35ed4
#
_cell.length_a   1.000
_cell.length_b   1.000
_cell.length_c   1.000
_cell.angle_alpha   90.00
_cell.angle_beta   90.00
_cell.angle_gamma   90.00
#
_symmetry.space_group_name_H-M   'P 1'
#
loop_
_entity.id
_entity.type
_entity.pdbx_description
1 polymer ?
#
loop_
_entity_poly.entity_id
_entity_poly.type
_entity_poly.pdbx_seq_one_letter_code
_entity_poly.pdbx_strand_id
1 'polypeptide(L)'
;MGLGYIGLPTAVIAAKHGIQITGVDINPQVVDMTNAGHLHIIEPGMEEMLQEVVNAGSLKASIKPEVSDAYFMVVPTPFKGNHEPDVSYVEAATRAVLPLLKEGDLYVIESTSPVGTTEAMARLIFSERPELEDRIYVAYCPERVLPGNVIYELIHNDRVIGGLNPESTDKAIGFYSQFVQGTLHRTNCRTAEMCKLTENSSRDVQIAFANELSLICDKAGINVWELINLANKHPRVSILQPGCGVGGHCIAIDPYFITADFPAESKLIADAREINNYKSFWCAEKVKNAMLEFELKHHRKPCVAMMGLAFKPNIDDLRESPAKYITTKVMQSCNNANILVVEPPLSCQKTAPGAYSGSKWNKSISRPSLRWSRFSASSSISR
;
A
#
# COMPACT_ATOMS: atom_id res chain seq x y z
N MET A 1 -1.41 12.90 12.68
CA MET A 1 -0.05 12.36 12.87
C MET A 1 0.31 11.50 11.67
N GLY A 2 1.32 11.90 10.87
CA GLY A 2 1.70 11.33 9.58
C GLY A 2 0.99 12.05 8.41
N LEU A 3 1.77 12.67 7.51
CA LEU A 3 1.28 13.37 6.31
C LEU A 3 1.65 12.59 5.03
N GLY A 4 1.61 11.26 5.07
CA GLY A 4 1.83 10.39 3.91
C GLY A 4 0.65 10.34 2.93
N TYR A 5 0.62 9.27 2.12
CA TYR A 5 -0.39 9.02 1.06
C TYR A 5 -1.85 8.98 1.56
N ILE A 6 -2.08 8.80 2.85
CA ILE A 6 -3.40 8.80 3.47
C ILE A 6 -3.60 10.05 4.32
N GLY A 7 -2.66 10.35 5.22
CA GLY A 7 -2.84 11.42 6.19
C GLY A 7 -2.94 12.82 5.57
N LEU A 8 -2.16 13.13 4.53
CA LEU A 8 -2.26 14.43 3.87
C LEU A 8 -3.60 14.61 3.13
N PRO A 9 -4.07 13.64 2.30
CA PRO A 9 -5.39 13.74 1.69
C PRO A 9 -6.53 13.87 2.70
N THR A 10 -6.53 13.06 3.77
CA THR A 10 -7.55 13.14 4.85
C THR A 10 -7.54 14.53 5.49
N ALA A 11 -6.35 15.08 5.79
CA ALA A 11 -6.22 16.43 6.35
C ALA A 11 -6.76 17.51 5.43
N VAL A 12 -6.45 17.46 4.13
CA VAL A 12 -6.93 18.41 3.11
C VAL A 12 -8.45 18.37 2.98
N ILE A 13 -9.03 17.15 2.89
CA ILE A 13 -10.49 17.01 2.75
C ILE A 13 -11.21 17.49 4.00
N ALA A 14 -10.76 17.12 5.19
CA ALA A 14 -11.35 17.60 6.44
C ALA A 14 -11.25 19.15 6.56
N ALA A 15 -10.10 19.73 6.19
CA ALA A 15 -9.92 21.19 6.18
C ALA A 15 -10.85 21.91 5.19
N LYS A 16 -11.09 21.32 4.01
CA LYS A 16 -12.07 21.85 3.04
C LYS A 16 -13.51 21.85 3.57
N HIS A 17 -13.83 21.00 4.52
CA HIS A 17 -15.15 20.95 5.17
C HIS A 17 -15.19 21.78 6.47
N GLY A 18 -14.25 22.70 6.66
CA GLY A 18 -14.27 23.69 7.73
C GLY A 18 -13.63 23.25 9.04
N ILE A 19 -12.97 22.09 9.07
CA ILE A 19 -12.25 21.60 10.24
C ILE A 19 -10.86 22.25 10.28
N GLN A 20 -10.44 22.80 11.43
CA GLN A 20 -9.10 23.32 11.62
C GLN A 20 -8.12 22.14 11.84
N ILE A 21 -7.12 22.02 10.99
CA ILE A 21 -6.21 20.88 10.98
C ILE A 21 -4.76 21.33 11.22
N THR A 22 -4.11 20.69 12.20
CA THR A 22 -2.65 20.68 12.32
C THR A 22 -2.13 19.32 11.87
N GLY A 23 -1.57 19.25 10.65
CA GLY A 23 -0.90 18.06 10.14
C GLY A 23 0.49 17.93 10.77
N VAL A 24 0.82 16.75 11.28
CA VAL A 24 2.13 16.54 11.95
C VAL A 24 2.92 15.47 11.22
N ASP A 25 4.15 15.80 10.84
CA ASP A 25 5.09 14.83 10.25
C ASP A 25 6.49 15.05 10.83
N ILE A 26 7.22 13.96 11.04
CA ILE A 26 8.59 14.01 11.57
C ILE A 26 9.61 14.48 10.53
N ASN A 27 9.25 14.47 9.25
CA ASN A 27 10.10 14.92 8.15
C ASN A 27 9.91 16.44 7.92
N PRO A 28 10.91 17.29 8.22
CA PRO A 28 10.79 18.72 8.01
C PRO A 28 10.48 19.11 6.56
N GLN A 29 11.00 18.36 5.57
CA GLN A 29 10.73 18.65 4.16
C GLN A 29 9.25 18.45 3.80
N VAL A 30 8.59 17.43 4.37
CA VAL A 30 7.14 17.22 4.19
C VAL A 30 6.37 18.39 4.80
N VAL A 31 6.76 18.83 5.99
CA VAL A 31 6.13 19.97 6.68
C VAL A 31 6.30 21.26 5.86
N ASP A 32 7.51 21.56 5.38
CA ASP A 32 7.80 22.76 4.60
C ASP A 32 7.03 22.76 3.27
N MET A 33 7.02 21.63 2.55
CA MET A 33 6.27 21.51 1.30
C MET A 33 4.76 21.67 1.53
N THR A 34 4.21 21.04 2.57
CA THR A 34 2.79 21.16 2.90
C THR A 34 2.42 22.60 3.22
N ASN A 35 3.21 23.31 4.04
CA ASN A 35 2.98 24.72 4.38
C ASN A 35 3.15 25.67 3.19
N ALA A 36 3.96 25.28 2.19
CA ALA A 36 4.09 26.01 0.92
C ALA A 36 2.96 25.67 -0.08
N GLY A 37 2.03 24.79 0.25
CA GLY A 37 0.98 24.34 -0.66
C GLY A 37 1.45 23.38 -1.74
N HIS A 38 2.59 22.71 -1.55
CA HIS A 38 3.16 21.76 -2.50
C HIS A 38 3.04 20.32 -2.04
N LEU A 39 2.71 19.44 -2.99
CA LEU A 39 2.62 18.01 -2.72
C LEU A 39 4.00 17.32 -2.76
N HIS A 40 4.24 16.41 -1.82
CA HIS A 40 5.32 15.43 -1.84
C HIS A 40 4.85 14.04 -2.29
N ILE A 41 3.56 13.88 -2.57
CA ILE A 41 2.92 12.68 -3.10
C ILE A 41 2.31 12.96 -4.46
N ILE A 42 2.02 11.92 -5.25
CA ILE A 42 1.39 12.06 -6.57
C ILE A 42 -0.09 11.69 -6.43
N GLU A 43 -0.96 12.69 -6.44
CA GLU A 43 -2.41 12.49 -6.45
C GLU A 43 -3.07 13.58 -7.31
N PRO A 44 -3.80 13.21 -8.38
CA PRO A 44 -4.42 14.18 -9.29
C PRO A 44 -5.42 15.10 -8.57
N GLY A 45 -5.33 16.42 -8.83
CA GLY A 45 -6.24 17.42 -8.30
C GLY A 45 -6.05 17.78 -6.81
N MET A 46 -5.07 17.17 -6.14
CA MET A 46 -4.82 17.41 -4.72
C MET A 46 -4.05 18.72 -4.47
N GLU A 47 -3.19 19.15 -5.40
CA GLU A 47 -2.31 20.30 -5.15
C GLU A 47 -3.09 21.60 -5.04
N GLU A 48 -4.07 21.79 -5.91
CA GLU A 48 -4.95 22.96 -5.88
C GLU A 48 -5.77 22.99 -4.56
N MET A 49 -6.27 21.83 -4.12
CA MET A 49 -7.00 21.72 -2.86
C MET A 49 -6.11 22.02 -1.66
N LEU A 50 -4.86 21.53 -1.67
CA LEU A 50 -3.89 21.81 -0.60
C LEU A 50 -3.60 23.31 -0.53
N GLN A 51 -3.31 23.97 -1.66
CA GLN A 51 -3.07 25.42 -1.73
C GLN A 51 -4.25 26.22 -1.16
N GLU A 52 -5.47 25.82 -1.53
CA GLU A 52 -6.70 26.48 -1.05
C GLU A 52 -6.80 26.44 0.48
N VAL A 53 -6.66 25.26 1.11
CA VAL A 53 -6.81 25.10 2.55
C VAL A 53 -5.65 25.71 3.36
N VAL A 54 -4.43 25.69 2.80
CA VAL A 54 -3.26 26.33 3.43
C VAL A 54 -3.40 27.85 3.37
N ASN A 55 -3.77 28.41 2.21
CA ASN A 55 -3.99 29.86 2.04
C ASN A 55 -5.15 30.37 2.91
N ALA A 56 -6.18 29.56 3.11
CA ALA A 56 -7.29 29.87 4.01
C ALA A 56 -6.92 29.76 5.50
N GLY A 57 -5.75 29.19 5.82
CA GLY A 57 -5.33 28.95 7.20
C GLY A 57 -6.07 27.80 7.88
N SER A 58 -6.83 27.00 7.14
CA SER A 58 -7.57 25.83 7.67
C SER A 58 -6.67 24.60 7.86
N LEU A 59 -5.54 24.54 7.16
CA LEU A 59 -4.52 23.51 7.32
C LEU A 59 -3.15 24.15 7.52
N LYS A 60 -2.45 23.73 8.56
CA LYS A 60 -1.02 24.00 8.77
C LYS A 60 -0.31 22.69 9.07
N ALA A 61 0.99 22.60 8.74
CA ALA A 61 1.84 21.48 9.08
C ALA A 61 2.87 21.86 10.16
N SER A 62 3.23 20.91 11.03
CA SER A 62 4.19 21.06 12.12
C SER A 62 4.98 19.77 12.31
N ILE A 63 6.19 19.89 12.88
CA ILE A 63 6.99 18.73 13.33
C ILE A 63 6.59 18.21 14.71
N LYS A 64 5.73 18.96 15.43
CA LYS A 64 5.26 18.60 16.77
C LYS A 64 3.74 18.71 16.82
N PRO A 65 3.06 17.81 17.55
CA PRO A 65 1.63 17.93 17.78
C PRO A 65 1.30 19.15 18.65
N GLU A 66 0.08 19.65 18.51
CA GLU A 66 -0.49 20.74 19.28
C GLU A 66 -1.77 20.28 19.99
N VAL A 67 -2.21 21.04 21.00
CA VAL A 67 -3.48 20.79 21.69
C VAL A 67 -4.63 20.84 20.68
N SER A 68 -5.43 19.79 20.63
CA SER A 68 -6.52 19.60 19.68
C SER A 68 -7.67 18.87 20.37
N ASP A 69 -8.84 18.84 19.72
CA ASP A 69 -10.02 18.09 20.22
C ASP A 69 -10.09 16.67 19.64
N ALA A 70 -9.27 16.39 18.60
CA ALA A 70 -9.18 15.07 17.98
C ALA A 70 -7.75 14.79 17.46
N TYR A 71 -7.29 13.57 17.62
CA TYR A 71 -5.97 13.11 17.22
C TYR A 71 -6.07 11.86 16.35
N PHE A 72 -5.49 11.90 15.15
CA PHE A 72 -5.53 10.83 14.17
C PHE A 72 -4.14 10.26 13.93
N MET A 73 -3.96 8.95 14.18
CA MET A 73 -2.72 8.22 13.96
C MET A 73 -2.74 7.60 12.57
N VAL A 74 -2.01 8.21 11.63
CA VAL A 74 -1.95 7.84 10.20
C VAL A 74 -0.49 7.59 9.82
N VAL A 75 0.19 6.85 10.66
CA VAL A 75 1.62 6.54 10.55
C VAL A 75 1.85 5.18 9.89
N PRO A 76 3.03 4.91 9.31
CA PRO A 76 3.34 3.61 8.75
C PRO A 76 3.29 2.48 9.79
N THR A 77 2.86 1.29 9.36
CA THR A 77 2.87 0.05 10.13
C THR A 77 3.58 -1.03 9.32
N PRO A 78 4.92 -0.99 9.18
CA PRO A 78 5.67 -1.99 8.45
C PRO A 78 5.72 -3.31 9.24
N PHE A 79 6.32 -4.33 8.65
CA PHE A 79 6.73 -5.52 9.39
C PHE A 79 8.23 -5.48 9.68
N LYS A 80 8.67 -6.21 10.70
CA LYS A 80 10.07 -6.43 11.10
C LYS A 80 10.39 -7.92 11.20
N GLY A 81 11.66 -8.27 11.07
CA GLY A 81 12.16 -9.65 11.25
C GLY A 81 11.40 -10.65 10.37
N ASN A 82 10.74 -11.60 10.99
CA ASN A 82 9.98 -12.68 10.35
C ASN A 82 8.54 -12.28 9.98
N HIS A 83 8.33 -11.12 9.41
CA HIS A 83 7.02 -10.56 9.06
C HIS A 83 6.12 -10.23 10.27
N GLU A 84 6.72 -9.99 11.43
CA GLU A 84 6.00 -9.50 12.60
C GLU A 84 5.56 -8.05 12.40
N PRO A 85 4.31 -7.68 12.74
CA PRO A 85 3.82 -6.30 12.66
C PRO A 85 4.66 -5.36 13.50
N ASP A 86 5.00 -4.19 12.98
CA ASP A 86 5.67 -3.14 13.74
C ASP A 86 4.73 -1.97 14.03
N VAL A 87 4.14 -1.99 15.21
CA VAL A 87 3.25 -0.92 15.70
C VAL A 87 3.99 0.17 16.49
N SER A 88 5.32 0.13 16.54
CA SER A 88 6.12 1.09 17.30
C SER A 88 5.93 2.54 16.83
N TYR A 89 5.62 2.76 15.55
CA TYR A 89 5.30 4.08 15.03
C TYR A 89 3.97 4.61 15.57
N VAL A 90 2.96 3.73 15.72
CA VAL A 90 1.66 4.08 16.34
C VAL A 90 1.88 4.40 17.81
N GLU A 91 2.67 3.60 18.54
CA GLU A 91 3.03 3.86 19.93
C GLU A 91 3.78 5.19 20.09
N ALA A 92 4.78 5.45 19.25
CA ALA A 92 5.52 6.71 19.29
C ALA A 92 4.63 7.94 19.01
N ALA A 93 3.71 7.84 18.04
CA ALA A 93 2.74 8.89 17.76
C ALA A 93 1.77 9.09 18.94
N THR A 94 1.33 8.01 19.58
CA THR A 94 0.50 8.04 20.78
C THR A 94 1.22 8.76 21.93
N ARG A 95 2.46 8.38 22.21
CA ARG A 95 3.28 9.04 23.26
C ARG A 95 3.50 10.53 22.99
N ALA A 96 3.62 10.91 21.71
CA ALA A 96 3.80 12.31 21.35
C ALA A 96 2.57 13.17 21.63
N VAL A 97 1.36 12.62 21.52
CA VAL A 97 0.10 13.34 21.80
C VAL A 97 -0.36 13.18 23.26
N LEU A 98 0.16 12.20 23.98
CA LEU A 98 -0.24 11.88 25.35
C LEU A 98 -0.27 13.08 26.31
N PRO A 99 0.75 13.97 26.34
CA PRO A 99 0.74 15.15 27.21
C PRO A 99 -0.34 16.19 26.84
N LEU A 100 -0.89 16.10 25.64
CA LEU A 100 -1.84 17.08 25.08
C LEU A 100 -3.29 16.64 25.22
N LEU A 101 -3.50 15.34 25.49
CA LEU A 101 -4.85 14.77 25.64
C LEU A 101 -5.59 15.37 26.84
N LYS A 102 -6.86 15.65 26.66
CA LYS A 102 -7.78 16.16 27.68
C LYS A 102 -9.12 15.46 27.63
N GLU A 103 -9.91 15.61 28.68
CA GLU A 103 -11.28 15.10 28.74
C GLU A 103 -12.12 15.55 27.52
N GLY A 104 -12.85 14.63 26.91
CA GLY A 104 -13.70 14.86 25.74
C GLY A 104 -13.01 14.70 24.39
N ASP A 105 -11.68 14.52 24.37
CA ASP A 105 -10.90 14.35 23.14
C ASP A 105 -11.22 13.02 22.45
N LEU A 106 -11.11 13.05 21.11
CA LEU A 106 -11.22 11.88 20.26
C LEU A 106 -9.82 11.44 19.81
N TYR A 107 -9.46 10.19 20.07
CA TYR A 107 -8.25 9.53 19.59
C TYR A 107 -8.62 8.44 18.57
N VAL A 108 -8.11 8.51 17.35
CA VAL A 108 -8.41 7.56 16.27
C VAL A 108 -7.14 7.00 15.67
N ILE A 109 -7.10 5.69 15.44
CA ILE A 109 -6.08 5.04 14.64
C ILE A 109 -6.68 4.76 13.25
N GLU A 110 -6.05 5.30 12.19
CA GLU A 110 -6.35 4.98 10.79
C GLU A 110 -5.32 4.03 10.16
N SER A 111 -4.12 3.94 10.77
CA SER A 111 -3.06 3.03 10.33
C SER A 111 -3.55 1.59 10.34
N THR A 112 -3.27 0.81 9.28
CA THR A 112 -3.54 -0.63 9.27
C THR A 112 -2.78 -1.29 10.42
N SER A 113 -3.49 -2.00 11.27
CA SER A 113 -2.96 -2.50 12.54
C SER A 113 -3.42 -3.92 12.84
N PRO A 114 -2.63 -4.73 13.57
CA PRO A 114 -3.06 -5.99 14.16
C PRO A 114 -4.26 -5.80 15.08
N VAL A 115 -5.04 -6.88 15.25
CA VAL A 115 -6.21 -6.86 16.14
C VAL A 115 -5.78 -6.64 17.59
N GLY A 116 -6.41 -5.66 18.25
CA GLY A 116 -6.10 -5.28 19.64
C GLY A 116 -5.11 -4.13 19.77
N THR A 117 -4.63 -3.55 18.65
CA THR A 117 -3.74 -2.38 18.68
C THR A 117 -4.43 -1.18 19.32
N THR A 118 -5.69 -0.92 18.98
CA THR A 118 -6.47 0.19 19.55
C THR A 118 -6.61 0.04 21.06
N GLU A 119 -6.90 -1.15 21.53
CA GLU A 119 -6.96 -1.43 22.97
C GLU A 119 -5.58 -1.31 23.64
N ALA A 120 -4.50 -1.71 22.96
CA ALA A 120 -3.16 -1.57 23.50
C ALA A 120 -2.77 -0.09 23.65
N MET A 121 -3.10 0.75 22.68
CA MET A 121 -2.86 2.19 22.77
C MET A 121 -3.73 2.84 23.86
N ALA A 122 -4.98 2.42 24.01
CA ALA A 122 -5.83 2.88 25.11
C ALA A 122 -5.23 2.50 26.48
N ARG A 123 -4.78 1.25 26.64
CA ARG A 123 -4.08 0.83 27.88
C ARG A 123 -2.83 1.65 28.15
N LEU A 124 -2.04 1.97 27.11
CA LEU A 124 -0.89 2.85 27.23
C LEU A 124 -1.30 4.23 27.73
N ILE A 125 -2.32 4.85 27.12
CA ILE A 125 -2.81 6.17 27.54
C ILE A 125 -3.28 6.13 28.99
N PHE A 126 -4.12 5.19 29.37
CA PHE A 126 -4.70 5.12 30.71
C PHE A 126 -3.69 4.71 31.78
N SER A 127 -2.63 3.97 31.43
CA SER A 127 -1.55 3.66 32.38
C SER A 127 -0.70 4.89 32.73
N GLU A 128 -0.53 5.83 31.79
CA GLU A 128 0.26 7.06 32.01
C GLU A 128 -0.62 8.26 32.40
N ARG A 129 -1.89 8.26 32.03
CA ARG A 129 -2.89 9.30 32.31
C ARG A 129 -4.20 8.67 32.82
N PRO A 130 -4.20 8.10 34.07
CA PRO A 130 -5.36 7.40 34.61
C PRO A 130 -6.63 8.27 34.71
N GLU A 131 -6.45 9.57 34.84
CA GLU A 131 -7.57 10.52 34.89
C GLU A 131 -8.34 10.64 33.59
N LEU A 132 -7.82 10.11 32.48
CA LEU A 132 -8.47 10.12 31.17
C LEU A 132 -9.26 8.82 30.89
N GLU A 133 -9.18 7.82 31.74
CA GLU A 133 -9.95 6.58 31.61
C GLU A 133 -11.44 6.93 31.62
N ASP A 134 -12.20 6.40 30.65
CA ASP A 134 -13.63 6.70 30.39
C ASP A 134 -13.94 8.18 30.13
N ARG A 135 -12.94 9.04 29.95
CA ARG A 135 -13.12 10.47 29.68
C ARG A 135 -12.69 10.91 28.30
N ILE A 136 -11.98 10.07 27.58
CA ILE A 136 -11.66 10.27 26.15
C ILE A 136 -12.31 9.19 25.30
N TYR A 137 -12.47 9.48 24.02
CA TYR A 137 -13.05 8.56 23.06
C TYR A 137 -11.92 7.95 22.22
N VAL A 138 -11.82 6.62 22.20
CA VAL A 138 -10.79 5.91 21.44
C VAL A 138 -11.44 5.00 20.39
N ALA A 139 -11.04 5.17 19.13
CA ALA A 139 -11.63 4.44 18.01
C ALA A 139 -10.59 4.04 16.96
N TYR A 140 -11.00 3.14 16.10
CA TYR A 140 -10.30 2.72 14.89
C TYR A 140 -11.16 2.96 13.65
N CYS A 141 -10.57 3.51 12.61
CA CYS A 141 -11.24 3.70 11.32
C CYS A 141 -10.23 3.47 10.19
N PRO A 142 -10.11 2.25 9.63
CA PRO A 142 -9.12 1.94 8.61
C PRO A 142 -9.40 2.69 7.31
N GLU A 143 -8.33 3.12 6.66
CA GLU A 143 -8.44 3.69 5.32
C GLU A 143 -8.53 2.59 4.25
N ARG A 144 -9.36 2.81 3.22
CA ARG A 144 -9.72 1.82 2.20
C ARG A 144 -9.64 2.38 0.78
N VAL A 145 -8.84 3.42 0.55
CA VAL A 145 -8.73 4.08 -0.75
C VAL A 145 -7.63 3.50 -1.62
N LEU A 146 -7.75 3.73 -2.92
CA LEU A 146 -6.75 3.40 -3.94
C LEU A 146 -5.99 4.64 -4.38
N PRO A 147 -4.64 4.63 -4.39
CA PRO A 147 -3.85 5.71 -4.96
C PRO A 147 -4.27 6.04 -6.40
N GLY A 148 -4.38 7.33 -6.70
CA GLY A 148 -4.83 7.86 -7.99
C GLY A 148 -6.32 8.21 -8.05
N ASN A 149 -7.11 7.87 -7.01
CA ASN A 149 -8.52 8.24 -6.86
C ASN A 149 -8.88 8.58 -5.41
N VAL A 150 -7.88 8.96 -4.63
CA VAL A 150 -7.98 9.10 -3.17
C VAL A 150 -9.03 10.13 -2.77
N ILE A 151 -9.08 11.30 -3.45
CA ILE A 151 -10.03 12.37 -3.12
C ILE A 151 -11.47 11.89 -3.21
N TYR A 152 -11.83 11.25 -4.33
CA TYR A 152 -13.18 10.75 -4.55
C TYR A 152 -13.53 9.66 -3.54
N GLU A 153 -12.63 8.71 -3.34
CA GLU A 153 -12.87 7.56 -2.48
C GLU A 153 -12.92 7.93 -0.99
N LEU A 154 -12.13 8.90 -0.52
CA LEU A 154 -12.20 9.39 0.86
C LEU A 154 -13.58 9.97 1.21
N ILE A 155 -14.25 10.57 0.23
CA ILE A 155 -15.56 11.19 0.41
C ILE A 155 -16.69 10.17 0.23
N HIS A 156 -16.60 9.27 -0.75
CA HIS A 156 -17.74 8.48 -1.21
C HIS A 156 -17.73 7.03 -0.75
N ASN A 157 -16.56 6.46 -0.37
CA ASN A 157 -16.51 5.08 0.10
C ASN A 157 -17.14 4.94 1.49
N ASP A 158 -17.81 3.82 1.70
CA ASP A 158 -18.26 3.40 3.02
C ASP A 158 -17.07 3.25 3.97
N ARG A 159 -17.24 3.63 5.23
CA ARG A 159 -16.25 3.44 6.28
C ARG A 159 -16.71 2.47 7.36
N VAL A 160 -15.78 1.71 7.90
CA VAL A 160 -16.01 0.85 9.07
C VAL A 160 -15.37 1.55 10.28
N ILE A 161 -16.18 1.89 11.28
CA ILE A 161 -15.75 2.67 12.45
C ILE A 161 -16.05 1.87 13.70
N GLY A 162 -15.01 1.59 14.49
CA GLY A 162 -15.13 0.82 15.72
C GLY A 162 -14.43 1.49 16.90
N GLY A 163 -15.17 1.79 17.95
CA GLY A 163 -14.65 2.33 19.21
C GLY A 163 -14.36 1.23 20.24
N LEU A 164 -13.67 1.62 21.32
CA LEU A 164 -13.56 0.80 22.53
C LEU A 164 -14.93 0.52 23.17
N ASN A 165 -15.83 1.49 23.07
CA ASN A 165 -17.20 1.45 23.53
C ASN A 165 -18.12 2.14 22.50
N PRO A 166 -19.46 2.03 22.65
CA PRO A 166 -20.41 2.64 21.72
C PRO A 166 -20.26 4.16 21.61
N GLU A 167 -19.95 4.86 22.69
CA GLU A 167 -19.80 6.30 22.78
C GLU A 167 -18.59 6.76 21.95
N SER A 168 -17.47 6.01 22.03
CA SER A 168 -16.27 6.24 21.18
C SER A 168 -16.59 6.06 19.70
N THR A 169 -17.40 5.03 19.36
CA THR A 169 -17.86 4.82 17.99
C THR A 169 -18.69 6.00 17.50
N ASP A 170 -19.64 6.48 18.31
CA ASP A 170 -20.52 7.60 17.95
C ASP A 170 -19.74 8.90 17.79
N LYS A 171 -18.78 9.16 18.66
CA LYS A 171 -17.92 10.33 18.56
C LYS A 171 -17.10 10.32 17.27
N ALA A 172 -16.52 9.19 16.90
CA ALA A 172 -15.77 9.02 15.66
C ALA A 172 -16.69 9.17 14.42
N ILE A 173 -17.88 8.56 14.43
CA ILE A 173 -18.89 8.73 13.37
C ILE A 173 -19.23 10.20 13.21
N GLY A 174 -19.46 10.94 14.32
CA GLY A 174 -19.75 12.37 14.29
C GLY A 174 -18.63 13.20 13.65
N PHE A 175 -17.37 12.80 13.78
CA PHE A 175 -16.27 13.45 13.07
C PHE A 175 -16.31 13.16 11.56
N TYR A 176 -16.35 11.87 11.16
CA TYR A 176 -16.30 11.50 9.74
C TYR A 176 -17.55 11.95 8.96
N SER A 177 -18.72 12.04 9.59
CA SER A 177 -19.97 12.50 8.96
C SER A 177 -19.91 13.93 8.43
N GLN A 178 -18.90 14.71 8.84
CA GLN A 178 -18.74 16.08 8.37
C GLN A 178 -18.25 16.15 6.91
N PHE A 179 -17.59 15.09 6.40
CA PHE A 179 -17.04 15.10 5.04
C PHE A 179 -17.23 13.78 4.27
N VAL A 180 -17.58 12.67 4.93
CA VAL A 180 -17.85 11.39 4.27
C VAL A 180 -19.30 11.30 3.87
N GLN A 181 -19.56 11.00 2.60
CA GLN A 181 -20.90 10.81 2.02
C GLN A 181 -21.28 9.32 1.93
N GLY A 182 -20.29 8.40 2.00
CA GLY A 182 -20.53 6.96 2.10
C GLY A 182 -21.16 6.57 3.43
N THR A 183 -21.62 5.33 3.54
CA THR A 183 -22.21 4.80 4.77
C THR A 183 -21.15 4.62 5.85
N LEU A 184 -21.43 5.07 7.07
CA LEU A 184 -20.57 4.89 8.23
C LEU A 184 -21.07 3.68 9.03
N HIS A 185 -20.40 2.53 8.83
CA HIS A 185 -20.76 1.26 9.47
C HIS A 185 -20.19 1.19 10.88
N ARG A 186 -21.06 1.03 11.87
CA ARG A 186 -20.72 0.93 13.30
C ARG A 186 -20.26 -0.47 13.65
N THR A 187 -19.18 -0.57 14.44
CA THR A 187 -18.73 -1.82 15.04
C THR A 187 -17.86 -1.54 16.29
N ASN A 188 -17.13 -2.52 16.79
CA ASN A 188 -16.08 -2.36 17.80
C ASN A 188 -14.69 -2.29 17.15
N CYS A 189 -13.67 -1.81 17.88
CA CYS A 189 -12.33 -1.64 17.37
C CYS A 189 -11.70 -2.92 16.81
N ARG A 190 -11.86 -4.06 17.51
CA ARG A 190 -11.32 -5.36 17.06
C ARG A 190 -11.90 -5.79 15.71
N THR A 191 -13.22 -5.65 15.55
CA THR A 191 -13.89 -6.00 14.29
C THR A 191 -13.45 -5.06 13.17
N ALA A 192 -13.29 -3.76 13.44
CA ALA A 192 -12.83 -2.79 12.45
C ALA A 192 -11.37 -3.05 12.01
N GLU A 193 -10.49 -3.40 12.95
CA GLU A 193 -9.10 -3.80 12.67
C GLU A 193 -9.07 -5.07 11.80
N MET A 194 -9.79 -6.12 12.21
CA MET A 194 -9.85 -7.38 11.45
C MET A 194 -10.50 -7.18 10.06
N CYS A 195 -11.49 -6.31 9.92
CA CYS A 195 -12.14 -6.03 8.65
C CYS A 195 -11.13 -5.58 7.59
N LYS A 196 -10.26 -4.62 7.92
CA LYS A 196 -9.19 -4.15 7.03
C LYS A 196 -8.24 -5.27 6.62
N LEU A 197 -7.78 -6.07 7.56
CA LEU A 197 -6.87 -7.19 7.31
C LEU A 197 -7.54 -8.28 6.46
N THR A 198 -8.83 -8.54 6.70
CA THR A 198 -9.63 -9.53 5.96
C THR A 198 -9.79 -9.14 4.49
N GLU A 199 -10.04 -7.87 4.18
CA GLU A 199 -10.18 -7.38 2.80
C GLU A 199 -8.93 -7.69 1.97
N ASN A 200 -7.75 -7.36 2.49
CA ASN A 200 -6.49 -7.57 1.81
C ASN A 200 -6.10 -9.06 1.76
N SER A 201 -6.35 -9.82 2.83
CA SER A 201 -6.11 -11.26 2.87
C SER A 201 -7.02 -12.03 1.91
N SER A 202 -8.30 -11.66 1.83
CA SER A 202 -9.24 -12.24 0.85
C SER A 202 -8.75 -11.99 -0.59
N ARG A 203 -8.26 -10.79 -0.87
CA ARG A 203 -7.70 -10.45 -2.17
C ARG A 203 -6.45 -11.27 -2.49
N ASP A 204 -5.56 -11.43 -1.51
CA ASP A 204 -4.34 -12.22 -1.64
C ASP A 204 -4.62 -13.70 -1.91
N VAL A 205 -5.57 -14.31 -1.18
CA VAL A 205 -6.03 -15.70 -1.41
C VAL A 205 -6.60 -15.89 -2.81
N GLN A 206 -7.42 -14.96 -3.29
CA GLN A 206 -7.98 -15.02 -4.64
C GLN A 206 -6.90 -14.95 -5.72
N ILE A 207 -5.86 -14.11 -5.52
CA ILE A 207 -4.72 -14.03 -6.42
C ILE A 207 -3.88 -15.32 -6.34
N ALA A 208 -3.68 -15.87 -5.16
CA ALA A 208 -2.95 -17.13 -4.97
C ALA A 208 -3.61 -18.27 -5.73
N PHE A 209 -4.94 -18.40 -5.65
CA PHE A 209 -5.68 -19.39 -6.42
C PHE A 209 -5.45 -19.25 -7.94
N ALA A 210 -5.53 -18.02 -8.48
CA ALA A 210 -5.27 -17.78 -9.89
C ALA A 210 -3.80 -18.08 -10.28
N ASN A 211 -2.85 -17.75 -9.40
CA ASN A 211 -1.45 -18.04 -9.61
C ASN A 211 -1.17 -19.55 -9.60
N GLU A 212 -1.73 -20.30 -8.66
CA GLU A 212 -1.62 -21.76 -8.59
C GLU A 212 -2.21 -22.42 -9.84
N LEU A 213 -3.40 -22.01 -10.27
CA LEU A 213 -3.98 -22.46 -11.54
C LEU A 213 -3.01 -22.25 -12.72
N SER A 214 -2.30 -21.11 -12.76
CA SER A 214 -1.35 -20.85 -13.84
C SER A 214 -0.13 -21.80 -13.80
N LEU A 215 0.30 -22.27 -12.63
CA LEU A 215 1.35 -23.28 -12.49
C LEU A 215 0.88 -24.65 -12.98
N ILE A 216 -0.34 -25.03 -12.62
CA ILE A 216 -0.97 -26.28 -13.05
C ILE A 216 -1.16 -26.27 -14.58
N CYS A 217 -1.68 -25.17 -15.13
CA CYS A 217 -1.92 -25.01 -16.57
C CYS A 217 -0.63 -25.07 -17.39
N ASP A 218 0.45 -24.44 -16.92
CA ASP A 218 1.76 -24.51 -17.56
C ASP A 218 2.23 -25.97 -17.69
N LYS A 219 2.10 -26.75 -16.60
CA LYS A 219 2.48 -28.17 -16.61
C LYS A 219 1.55 -29.05 -17.45
N ALA A 220 0.26 -28.69 -17.52
CA ALA A 220 -0.76 -29.43 -18.28
C ALA A 220 -0.84 -29.02 -19.75
N GLY A 221 -0.11 -28.00 -20.20
CA GLY A 221 -0.18 -27.46 -21.56
C GLY A 221 -1.49 -26.74 -21.85
N ILE A 222 -2.14 -26.14 -20.85
CA ILE A 222 -3.42 -25.41 -20.93
C ILE A 222 -3.16 -23.91 -20.91
N ASN A 223 -3.91 -23.16 -21.72
CA ASN A 223 -3.92 -21.70 -21.66
C ASN A 223 -4.75 -21.25 -20.44
N VAL A 224 -4.09 -20.75 -19.39
CA VAL A 224 -4.75 -20.34 -18.14
C VAL A 224 -5.73 -19.19 -18.35
N TRP A 225 -5.48 -18.25 -19.26
CA TRP A 225 -6.39 -17.13 -19.54
C TRP A 225 -7.68 -17.60 -20.18
N GLU A 226 -7.58 -18.55 -21.11
CA GLU A 226 -8.75 -19.19 -21.72
C GLU A 226 -9.54 -19.98 -20.68
N LEU A 227 -8.85 -20.80 -19.86
CA LEU A 227 -9.48 -21.54 -18.77
C LEU A 227 -10.26 -20.63 -17.83
N ILE A 228 -9.64 -19.56 -17.34
CA ILE A 228 -10.28 -18.61 -16.41
C ILE A 228 -11.46 -17.91 -17.07
N ASN A 229 -11.32 -17.47 -18.34
CA ASN A 229 -12.42 -16.86 -19.06
C ASN A 229 -13.62 -17.79 -19.20
N LEU A 230 -13.41 -19.07 -19.47
CA LEU A 230 -14.46 -20.07 -19.57
C LEU A 230 -15.06 -20.41 -18.20
N ALA A 231 -14.22 -20.61 -17.17
CA ALA A 231 -14.68 -20.91 -15.82
C ALA A 231 -15.56 -19.78 -15.24
N ASN A 232 -15.19 -18.52 -15.52
CA ASN A 232 -15.95 -17.33 -15.10
C ASN A 232 -17.30 -17.15 -15.83
N LYS A 233 -17.63 -17.99 -16.82
CA LYS A 233 -19.01 -18.05 -17.36
C LYS A 233 -19.98 -18.74 -16.40
N HIS A 234 -19.48 -19.49 -15.44
CA HIS A 234 -20.31 -20.06 -14.40
C HIS A 234 -20.79 -18.96 -13.41
N PRO A 235 -22.10 -18.85 -13.12
CA PRO A 235 -22.68 -17.69 -12.42
C PRO A 235 -22.19 -17.49 -10.98
N ARG A 236 -21.56 -18.50 -10.37
CA ARG A 236 -21.02 -18.45 -9.00
C ARG A 236 -19.49 -18.46 -8.93
N VAL A 237 -18.82 -18.23 -10.05
CA VAL A 237 -17.35 -18.28 -10.14
C VAL A 237 -16.82 -16.93 -10.62
N SER A 238 -15.84 -16.39 -9.89
CA SER A 238 -15.13 -15.15 -10.21
C SER A 238 -13.66 -15.30 -9.89
N ILE A 239 -12.90 -15.90 -10.80
CA ILE A 239 -11.46 -16.13 -10.65
C ILE A 239 -10.72 -14.90 -11.19
N LEU A 240 -9.75 -14.41 -10.44
CA LEU A 240 -8.88 -13.31 -10.84
C LEU A 240 -7.88 -13.74 -11.91
N GLN A 241 -7.22 -12.78 -12.55
CA GLN A 241 -6.14 -13.06 -13.49
C GLN A 241 -4.85 -13.38 -12.74
N PRO A 242 -4.07 -14.39 -13.17
CA PRO A 242 -2.78 -14.70 -12.59
C PRO A 242 -1.74 -13.62 -12.94
N GLY A 243 -0.76 -13.44 -12.05
CA GLY A 243 0.36 -12.53 -12.24
C GLY A 243 1.71 -13.18 -11.91
N CYS A 244 2.73 -12.37 -11.74
CA CYS A 244 4.08 -12.83 -11.36
C CYS A 244 4.28 -12.94 -9.84
N GLY A 245 3.24 -12.79 -9.05
CA GLY A 245 3.24 -12.69 -7.60
C GLY A 245 2.46 -11.47 -7.14
N VAL A 246 2.53 -11.15 -5.84
CA VAL A 246 1.84 -10.01 -5.21
C VAL A 246 2.86 -9.09 -4.57
N GLY A 247 2.81 -7.81 -4.93
CA GLY A 247 3.66 -6.76 -4.40
C GLY A 247 2.88 -5.62 -3.77
N GLY A 248 3.61 -4.58 -3.39
CA GLY A 248 3.07 -3.40 -2.71
C GLY A 248 3.07 -3.53 -1.19
N HIS A 249 2.59 -2.48 -0.55
CA HIS A 249 2.69 -2.31 0.91
C HIS A 249 1.40 -2.66 1.67
N CYS A 250 0.40 -3.23 0.98
CA CYS A 250 -0.88 -3.64 1.59
C CYS A 250 -1.09 -5.15 1.40
N ILE A 251 -1.48 -5.60 0.20
CA ILE A 251 -1.84 -7.01 -0.04
C ILE A 251 -0.66 -7.97 0.24
N ALA A 252 0.59 -7.54 -0.01
CA ALA A 252 1.77 -8.34 0.29
C ALA A 252 2.14 -8.39 1.78
N ILE A 253 1.57 -7.51 2.61
CA ILE A 253 1.95 -7.30 4.02
C ILE A 253 0.84 -7.67 4.99
N ASP A 254 -0.37 -7.13 4.80
CA ASP A 254 -1.46 -7.26 5.78
C ASP A 254 -1.84 -8.71 6.14
N PRO A 255 -1.76 -9.71 5.22
CA PRO A 255 -2.00 -11.11 5.60
C PRO A 255 -1.04 -11.62 6.68
N TYR A 256 0.19 -11.12 6.72
CA TYR A 256 1.14 -11.50 7.76
C TYR A 256 0.71 -11.03 9.15
N PHE A 257 -0.05 -9.94 9.27
CA PHE A 257 -0.58 -9.48 10.55
C PHE A 257 -1.56 -10.51 11.13
N ILE A 258 -2.38 -11.14 10.28
CA ILE A 258 -3.26 -12.23 10.72
C ILE A 258 -2.45 -13.49 11.06
N THR A 259 -1.48 -13.86 10.22
CA THR A 259 -0.72 -15.10 10.43
C THR A 259 0.24 -15.03 11.60
N ALA A 260 0.70 -13.84 11.98
CA ALA A 260 1.53 -13.63 13.17
C ALA A 260 0.73 -13.79 14.46
N ASP A 261 -0.50 -13.23 14.50
CA ASP A 261 -1.36 -13.27 15.69
C ASP A 261 -2.11 -14.60 15.84
N PHE A 262 -2.45 -15.24 14.71
CA PHE A 262 -3.29 -16.46 14.68
C PHE A 262 -2.65 -17.58 13.83
N PRO A 263 -1.43 -18.04 14.15
CA PRO A 263 -0.69 -18.98 13.28
C PRO A 263 -1.36 -20.36 13.14
N ALA A 264 -2.11 -20.80 14.15
CA ALA A 264 -2.80 -22.09 14.13
C ALA A 264 -4.07 -22.07 13.25
N GLU A 265 -4.76 -20.93 13.18
CA GLU A 265 -6.07 -20.75 12.54
C GLU A 265 -5.94 -20.23 11.10
N SER A 266 -4.84 -19.57 10.75
CA SER A 266 -4.68 -18.83 9.48
C SER A 266 -3.96 -19.61 8.35
N LYS A 267 -4.09 -20.94 8.33
CA LYS A 267 -3.38 -21.83 7.38
C LYS A 267 -3.59 -21.43 5.92
N LEU A 268 -4.84 -21.24 5.50
CA LEU A 268 -5.17 -20.84 4.12
C LEU A 268 -4.50 -19.50 3.72
N ILE A 269 -4.48 -18.54 4.64
CA ILE A 269 -3.86 -17.22 4.41
C ILE A 269 -2.34 -17.36 4.29
N ALA A 270 -1.72 -18.19 5.15
CA ALA A 270 -0.30 -18.46 5.10
C ALA A 270 0.10 -19.18 3.80
N ASP A 271 -0.63 -20.23 3.42
CA ASP A 271 -0.39 -20.98 2.18
C ASP A 271 -0.56 -20.08 0.94
N ALA A 272 -1.56 -19.20 0.94
CA ALA A 272 -1.76 -18.24 -0.14
C ALA A 272 -0.57 -17.27 -0.29
N ARG A 273 0.00 -16.78 0.81
CA ARG A 273 1.21 -15.96 0.78
C ARG A 273 2.42 -16.75 0.24
N GLU A 274 2.56 -18.00 0.63
CA GLU A 274 3.62 -18.87 0.11
C GLU A 274 3.48 -19.09 -1.40
N ILE A 275 2.28 -19.39 -1.89
CA ILE A 275 1.99 -19.55 -3.33
C ILE A 275 2.33 -18.28 -4.10
N ASN A 276 1.91 -17.10 -3.61
CA ASN A 276 2.18 -15.82 -4.26
C ASN A 276 3.69 -15.49 -4.28
N ASN A 277 4.43 -15.81 -3.24
CA ASN A 277 5.88 -15.65 -3.17
C ASN A 277 6.59 -16.65 -4.10
N TYR A 278 6.18 -17.91 -4.08
CA TYR A 278 6.69 -18.95 -4.96
C TYR A 278 6.48 -18.63 -6.44
N LYS A 279 5.36 -17.99 -6.78
CA LYS A 279 5.08 -17.57 -8.16
C LYS A 279 6.17 -16.65 -8.73
N SER A 280 6.68 -15.73 -7.93
CA SER A 280 7.77 -14.83 -8.33
C SER A 280 9.08 -15.61 -8.56
N PHE A 281 9.38 -16.56 -7.70
CA PHE A 281 10.53 -17.46 -7.88
C PHE A 281 10.37 -18.30 -9.15
N TRP A 282 9.22 -18.92 -9.36
CA TRP A 282 8.92 -19.71 -10.55
C TRP A 282 9.08 -18.91 -11.85
N CYS A 283 8.60 -17.65 -11.88
CA CYS A 283 8.80 -16.76 -13.02
C CYS A 283 10.29 -16.50 -13.30
N ALA A 284 11.11 -16.30 -12.28
CA ALA A 284 12.54 -16.13 -12.44
C ALA A 284 13.20 -17.38 -13.04
N GLU A 285 12.82 -18.58 -12.58
CA GLU A 285 13.31 -19.84 -13.13
C GLU A 285 12.88 -20.05 -14.61
N LYS A 286 11.66 -19.68 -14.98
CA LYS A 286 11.20 -19.71 -16.39
C LYS A 286 12.07 -18.82 -17.29
N VAL A 287 12.39 -17.60 -16.85
CA VAL A 287 13.29 -16.71 -17.60
C VAL A 287 14.68 -17.33 -17.76
N LYS A 288 15.26 -17.89 -16.68
CA LYS A 288 16.58 -18.55 -16.73
C LYS A 288 16.58 -19.75 -17.69
N ASN A 289 15.56 -20.60 -17.64
CA ASN A 289 15.44 -21.75 -18.53
C ASN A 289 15.34 -21.31 -20.00
N ALA A 290 14.52 -20.28 -20.29
CA ALA A 290 14.43 -19.74 -21.65
C ALA A 290 15.76 -19.15 -22.15
N MET A 291 16.56 -18.53 -21.25
CA MET A 291 17.89 -18.04 -21.59
C MET A 291 18.86 -19.18 -21.92
N LEU A 292 18.83 -20.26 -21.17
CA LEU A 292 19.64 -21.44 -21.41
C LEU A 292 19.25 -22.14 -22.73
N GLU A 293 17.98 -22.33 -22.99
CA GLU A 293 17.45 -22.89 -24.24
C GLU A 293 17.88 -22.05 -25.45
N PHE A 294 17.79 -20.71 -25.32
CA PHE A 294 18.26 -19.80 -26.37
C PHE A 294 19.76 -19.97 -26.62
N GLU A 295 20.58 -20.02 -25.56
CA GLU A 295 22.03 -20.18 -25.69
C GLU A 295 22.38 -21.52 -26.36
N LEU A 296 21.75 -22.62 -25.95
CA LEU A 296 21.93 -23.93 -26.56
C LEU A 296 21.54 -23.93 -28.05
N LYS A 297 20.41 -23.30 -28.41
CA LYS A 297 19.92 -23.29 -29.78
C LYS A 297 20.73 -22.39 -30.72
N HIS A 298 21.19 -21.24 -30.21
CA HIS A 298 21.81 -20.22 -31.05
C HIS A 298 23.31 -20.06 -30.86
N HIS A 299 23.91 -20.82 -29.96
CA HIS A 299 25.36 -20.80 -29.64
C HIS A 299 25.89 -19.39 -29.30
N ARG A 300 25.04 -18.54 -28.71
CA ARG A 300 25.35 -17.20 -28.23
C ARG A 300 24.52 -16.80 -27.01
N LYS A 301 25.05 -15.93 -26.19
CA LYS A 301 24.32 -15.41 -25.03
C LYS A 301 23.07 -14.59 -25.48
N PRO A 302 21.94 -14.75 -24.81
CA PRO A 302 20.76 -13.91 -25.08
C PRO A 302 20.97 -12.46 -24.62
N CYS A 303 20.24 -11.53 -25.26
CA CYS A 303 19.98 -10.22 -24.71
C CYS A 303 18.54 -10.23 -24.18
N VAL A 304 18.35 -9.91 -22.92
CA VAL A 304 17.05 -9.98 -22.23
C VAL A 304 16.62 -8.60 -21.77
N ALA A 305 15.42 -8.16 -22.14
CA ALA A 305 14.81 -6.94 -21.63
C ALA A 305 13.81 -7.26 -20.51
N MET A 306 14.11 -6.75 -19.31
CA MET A 306 13.20 -6.81 -18.15
C MET A 306 12.38 -5.54 -18.13
N MET A 307 11.07 -5.66 -18.43
CA MET A 307 10.18 -4.53 -18.67
C MET A 307 9.29 -4.23 -17.47
N GLY A 308 9.53 -3.09 -16.82
CA GLY A 308 8.80 -2.66 -15.63
C GLY A 308 9.33 -3.28 -14.34
N LEU A 309 9.53 -2.45 -13.32
CA LEU A 309 9.97 -2.88 -11.99
C LEU A 309 8.96 -2.54 -10.90
N ALA A 310 8.01 -1.63 -11.17
CA ALA A 310 6.96 -1.30 -10.23
C ALA A 310 6.03 -2.49 -9.98
N PHE A 311 5.40 -2.56 -8.80
CA PHE A 311 4.55 -3.70 -8.45
C PHE A 311 3.19 -3.71 -9.18
N LYS A 312 2.79 -2.58 -9.76
CA LYS A 312 1.59 -2.46 -10.63
C LYS A 312 1.78 -1.33 -11.66
N PRO A 313 0.93 -1.28 -12.72
CA PRO A 313 0.98 -0.20 -13.71
C PRO A 313 0.72 1.19 -13.11
N ASN A 314 1.30 2.23 -13.74
CA ASN A 314 1.05 3.65 -13.45
C ASN A 314 1.46 4.12 -12.06
N ILE A 315 2.42 3.48 -11.43
CA ILE A 315 3.05 3.91 -10.18
C ILE A 315 4.57 3.78 -10.26
N ASP A 316 5.28 4.42 -9.34
CA ASP A 316 6.74 4.34 -9.17
C ASP A 316 7.15 3.57 -7.90
N ASP A 317 6.23 2.83 -7.30
CA ASP A 317 6.46 2.09 -6.07
C ASP A 317 7.06 0.71 -6.35
N LEU A 318 8.23 0.46 -5.78
CA LEU A 318 9.02 -0.76 -5.92
C LEU A 318 8.99 -1.65 -4.69
N ARG A 319 8.17 -1.30 -3.67
CA ARG A 319 8.09 -2.07 -2.43
C ARG A 319 7.47 -3.43 -2.70
N GLU A 320 8.10 -4.49 -2.19
CA GLU A 320 7.68 -5.89 -2.36
C GLU A 320 7.35 -6.26 -3.83
N SER A 321 8.00 -5.59 -4.81
CA SER A 321 7.69 -5.82 -6.22
C SER A 321 8.17 -7.19 -6.72
N PRO A 322 7.27 -8.05 -7.23
CA PRO A 322 7.62 -9.29 -7.92
C PRO A 322 8.53 -9.05 -9.13
N ALA A 323 8.28 -8.01 -9.91
CA ALA A 323 9.09 -7.67 -11.09
C ALA A 323 10.52 -7.32 -10.71
N LYS A 324 10.72 -6.54 -9.64
CA LYS A 324 12.04 -6.24 -9.08
C LYS A 324 12.73 -7.51 -8.57
N TYR A 325 11.99 -8.36 -7.83
CA TYR A 325 12.52 -9.63 -7.33
C TYR A 325 13.00 -10.53 -8.47
N ILE A 326 12.16 -10.76 -9.50
CA ILE A 326 12.48 -11.59 -10.67
C ILE A 326 13.70 -11.04 -11.38
N THR A 327 13.73 -9.73 -11.65
CA THR A 327 14.86 -9.07 -12.31
C THR A 327 16.16 -9.27 -11.53
N THR A 328 16.13 -9.07 -10.21
CA THR A 328 17.30 -9.25 -9.34
C THR A 328 17.78 -10.70 -9.35
N LYS A 329 16.88 -11.69 -9.26
CA LYS A 329 17.23 -13.11 -9.30
C LYS A 329 17.81 -13.54 -10.64
N VAL A 330 17.27 -13.06 -11.74
CA VAL A 330 17.81 -13.34 -13.09
C VAL A 330 19.21 -12.73 -13.24
N MET A 331 19.40 -11.47 -12.82
CA MET A 331 20.72 -10.81 -12.87
C MET A 331 21.78 -11.54 -12.04
N GLN A 332 21.42 -11.96 -10.81
CA GLN A 332 22.36 -12.70 -9.93
C GLN A 332 22.77 -14.06 -10.47
N SER A 333 21.90 -14.72 -11.22
CA SER A 333 22.13 -16.08 -11.72
C SER A 333 22.81 -16.14 -13.09
N CYS A 334 22.79 -15.03 -13.86
CA CYS A 334 23.21 -15.01 -15.26
C CYS A 334 24.40 -14.05 -15.48
N ASN A 335 25.56 -14.40 -14.92
CA ASN A 335 26.75 -13.53 -14.81
C ASN A 335 27.36 -13.04 -16.13
N ASN A 336 26.91 -13.44 -17.30
CA ASN A 336 27.48 -13.02 -18.59
C ASN A 336 26.42 -12.72 -19.66
N ALA A 337 25.15 -12.59 -19.29
CA ALA A 337 24.10 -12.23 -20.21
C ALA A 337 23.92 -10.69 -20.29
N ASN A 338 23.57 -10.17 -21.45
CA ASN A 338 23.16 -8.78 -21.60
C ASN A 338 21.72 -8.63 -21.06
N ILE A 339 21.57 -8.09 -19.85
CA ILE A 339 20.26 -7.81 -19.25
C ILE A 339 20.02 -6.32 -19.30
N LEU A 340 18.97 -5.92 -19.99
CA LEU A 340 18.48 -4.55 -20.07
C LEU A 340 17.30 -4.41 -19.11
N VAL A 341 17.37 -3.45 -18.20
CA VAL A 341 16.28 -3.15 -17.27
C VAL A 341 15.62 -1.84 -17.73
N VAL A 342 14.32 -1.91 -17.98
CA VAL A 342 13.54 -0.79 -18.52
C VAL A 342 12.42 -0.45 -17.55
N GLU A 343 12.49 0.75 -16.94
CA GLU A 343 11.43 1.31 -16.10
C GLU A 343 11.01 2.67 -16.68
N PRO A 344 9.80 2.80 -17.21
CA PRO A 344 9.33 4.08 -17.76
C PRO A 344 9.07 5.07 -16.62
N PRO A 345 9.56 6.32 -16.72
CA PRO A 345 9.18 7.35 -15.76
C PRO A 345 7.70 7.69 -15.92
N LEU A 346 7.01 7.98 -14.80
CA LEU A 346 5.58 8.34 -14.77
C LEU A 346 5.21 9.48 -15.74
N SER A 347 6.13 10.45 -15.94
CA SER A 347 5.94 11.54 -16.88
C SER A 347 5.83 11.09 -18.35
N CYS A 348 6.44 9.96 -18.71
CA CYS A 348 6.36 9.40 -20.07
C CYS A 348 5.10 8.58 -20.33
N GLN A 349 4.44 8.09 -19.27
CA GLN A 349 3.23 7.28 -19.39
C GLN A 349 2.01 8.09 -19.85
N LYS A 350 2.02 9.42 -19.64
CA LYS A 350 0.92 10.32 -20.00
C LYS A 350 0.95 10.84 -21.45
N THR A 351 2.08 10.70 -22.17
CA THR A 351 2.28 11.43 -23.44
C THR A 351 2.52 10.59 -24.68
N ALA A 352 2.89 9.31 -24.58
CA ALA A 352 2.96 8.42 -25.76
C ALA A 352 3.12 6.94 -25.36
N PRO A 353 2.40 6.01 -25.98
CA PRO A 353 2.73 4.59 -25.88
C PRO A 353 4.08 4.35 -26.57
N GLY A 354 5.13 4.02 -25.80
CA GLY A 354 6.41 3.55 -26.37
C GLY A 354 7.68 4.37 -26.10
N ALA A 355 7.62 5.50 -25.40
CA ALA A 355 8.84 6.28 -25.09
C ALA A 355 9.34 5.98 -23.66
N TYR A 356 10.54 5.41 -23.52
CA TYR A 356 11.17 5.06 -22.25
C TYR A 356 12.48 5.81 -22.03
N SER A 357 12.66 6.41 -20.86
CA SER A 357 13.95 7.03 -20.49
C SER A 357 14.49 6.45 -19.17
N GLY A 358 15.71 5.88 -19.23
CA GLY A 358 16.33 5.12 -18.14
C GLY A 358 17.17 5.94 -17.15
N SER A 359 16.72 7.08 -16.61
CA SER A 359 17.64 8.02 -15.96
C SER A 359 17.77 7.97 -14.42
N LYS A 360 16.99 7.18 -13.67
CA LYS A 360 16.99 7.26 -12.19
C LYS A 360 17.68 6.11 -11.40
N TRP A 361 18.20 5.09 -12.07
CA TRP A 361 18.70 3.88 -11.36
C TRP A 361 20.20 3.84 -11.04
N ASN A 362 20.94 4.91 -11.22
CA ASN A 362 22.41 4.88 -11.17
C ASN A 362 23.03 4.95 -9.77
N LYS A 363 22.28 4.87 -8.66
CA LYS A 363 22.85 5.14 -7.33
C LYS A 363 22.84 4.02 -6.29
N SER A 364 22.23 2.86 -6.51
CA SER A 364 22.12 1.86 -5.41
C SER A 364 22.42 0.39 -5.74
N ILE A 365 22.81 0.05 -6.96
CA ILE A 365 23.20 -1.33 -7.28
C ILE A 365 24.64 -1.33 -7.82
N SER A 366 25.56 -1.88 -7.03
CA SER A 366 26.96 -2.12 -7.44
C SER A 366 27.00 -3.04 -8.67
N ARG A 367 27.70 -2.60 -9.71
CA ARG A 367 27.76 -3.19 -11.05
C ARG A 367 28.36 -4.59 -11.11
N PRO A 368 27.84 -5.46 -12.00
CA PRO A 368 28.55 -5.76 -13.23
C PRO A 368 27.69 -5.47 -14.48
N SER A 369 28.30 -4.77 -15.43
CA SER A 369 27.89 -4.48 -16.82
C SER A 369 26.40 -4.27 -17.13
N LEU A 370 25.81 -3.13 -16.69
CA LEU A 370 24.55 -2.60 -17.19
C LEU A 370 24.86 -1.64 -18.36
N ARG A 371 24.39 -1.94 -19.56
CA ARG A 371 24.33 -0.99 -20.68
C ARG A 371 22.89 -0.46 -20.80
N TRP A 372 22.74 0.83 -20.68
CA TRP A 372 21.51 1.55 -20.99
C TRP A 372 21.45 1.86 -22.48
N SER A 373 20.41 1.47 -23.18
CA SER A 373 20.14 1.90 -24.55
C SER A 373 18.80 2.61 -24.64
N ARG A 374 18.79 3.73 -25.38
CA ARG A 374 17.55 4.40 -25.77
C ARG A 374 16.93 3.60 -26.92
N PHE A 375 15.69 3.15 -26.73
CA PHE A 375 14.89 2.63 -27.85
C PHE A 375 14.06 3.76 -28.43
N SER A 376 14.37 4.19 -29.65
CA SER A 376 13.43 4.91 -30.51
C SER A 376 12.59 3.84 -31.23
N ALA A 377 11.29 3.84 -31.04
CA ALA A 377 10.40 2.96 -31.79
C ALA A 377 10.35 3.42 -33.25
N SER A 378 11.05 2.72 -34.14
CA SER A 378 10.72 2.76 -35.55
C SER A 378 9.59 1.78 -35.79
N SER A 379 8.44 2.30 -36.22
CA SER A 379 7.29 1.57 -36.70
C SER A 379 7.64 0.74 -37.93
N SER A 380 7.73 -0.57 -37.81
CA SER A 380 7.47 -1.51 -38.90
C SER A 380 7.31 -2.93 -38.30
N ILE A 381 6.08 -3.28 -37.98
CA ILE A 381 5.66 -4.68 -37.98
C ILE A 381 4.65 -4.80 -39.09
N SER A 382 5.09 -5.27 -40.25
CA SER A 382 4.24 -5.83 -41.28
C SER A 382 4.29 -7.36 -41.14
N ARG A 383 3.08 -7.91 -40.90
CA ARG A 383 2.63 -9.32 -41.02
C ARG A 383 3.26 -10.35 -40.09
#